data_492d5d865a4b0349620063637ddb4642
#
_entry.id   492d5d865a4b0349620063637ddb4642
#
_cell.length_a   1.000
_cell.length_b   1.000
_cell.length_c   1.000
_cell.angle_alpha   90.00
_cell.angle_beta   90.00
_cell.angle_gamma   90.00
#
_symmetry.space_group_name_H-M   'P 1'
#
loop_
_entity.id
_entity.type
_entity.pdbx_description
1 polymer ?
#
loop_
_entity_poly.entity_id
_entity_poly.type
_entity_poly.pdbx_seq_one_letter_code
_entity_poly.pdbx_strand_id
1 'polypeptide(L)'
;MLRRSFLAGSAAAGLSATTAFAETKTVSLWHVFNLPTDMIYGGMKAFNESQSEFRIEPRLVPSAQMVPEVIRAIATGSVPDLVTIDSPVVASFSAQGSLTDLTDRVAKSKFITPAVYFKGPWASGQWRGKTYGIPRDANTLALYYNADMFRAKGLDPDKPPRTWSELKAAATKLREPAKNVYGFGFSATQTEESVFQWLPFLWQAGGSIDRLDQPEAAAALQYITDMVQHDIASKDVINQSQYEVTNTFMAGNTAITQGGPWELPRMQTQAKFEWRLAPLPVNDDKQIKADCLGGYDFVVPQGATQVDGAFSFIEFMSNPDVLNNGWKSGRLAPRSDVVVQNPLWPQAYATYREQMQYARARGPHPQWPDISRPMQTAIQQALTGAQPPATALQEAARKVQPILAKTPL
;
A
#
# COMPACT_ATOMS: atom_id res chain seq x y z
N MET A 1 74.00 -30.72 58.30
CA MET A 1 74.14 -29.98 57.01
C MET A 1 72.95 -30.26 56.16
N LEU A 2 71.99 -29.39 56.15
CA LEU A 2 70.75 -29.54 55.44
C LEU A 2 70.74 -28.57 54.26
N ARG A 3 70.74 -29.14 53.01
CA ARG A 3 70.56 -28.38 51.76
C ARG A 3 69.09 -28.14 51.52
N ARG A 4 68.68 -26.87 51.48
CA ARG A 4 67.36 -26.42 51.03
C ARG A 4 67.39 -26.26 49.53
N SER A 5 66.52 -27.02 48.79
CA SER A 5 66.28 -26.87 47.37
C SER A 5 65.16 -25.84 47.21
N PHE A 6 65.42 -24.77 46.43
CA PHE A 6 64.41 -23.78 46.00
C PHE A 6 63.77 -24.32 44.71
N LEU A 7 62.46 -24.52 44.75
CA LEU A 7 61.61 -24.75 43.58
C LEU A 7 61.09 -23.40 43.10
N ALA A 8 61.50 -22.97 41.94
CA ALA A 8 60.94 -21.82 41.22
C ALA A 8 59.64 -22.26 40.50
N GLY A 9 58.53 -21.82 40.98
CA GLY A 9 57.24 -22.01 40.30
C GLY A 9 57.04 -20.91 39.24
N SER A 10 56.99 -21.31 37.97
CA SER A 10 56.64 -20.45 36.84
C SER A 10 55.10 -20.31 36.81
N ALA A 11 54.59 -19.13 37.17
CA ALA A 11 53.20 -18.77 36.98
C ALA A 11 52.94 -18.42 35.50
N ALA A 12 52.31 -19.34 34.76
CA ALA A 12 51.79 -19.04 33.41
C ALA A 12 50.52 -18.19 33.57
N ALA A 13 50.64 -16.89 33.30
CA ALA A 13 49.48 -16.00 33.16
C ALA A 13 48.74 -16.34 31.87
N GLY A 14 47.64 -17.11 32.01
CA GLY A 14 46.69 -17.33 30.92
C GLY A 14 45.95 -16.03 30.60
N LEU A 15 46.28 -15.37 29.49
CA LEU A 15 45.46 -14.32 28.90
C LEU A 15 44.17 -14.96 28.38
N SER A 16 43.12 -14.91 29.18
CA SER A 16 41.75 -15.18 28.70
C SER A 16 41.34 -14.00 27.84
N ALA A 17 41.43 -14.15 26.54
CA ALA A 17 40.82 -13.23 25.60
C ALA A 17 39.28 -13.32 25.77
N THR A 18 38.72 -12.45 26.60
CA THR A 18 37.28 -12.20 26.60
C THR A 18 36.92 -11.59 25.26
N THR A 19 36.39 -12.40 24.33
CA THR A 19 35.69 -11.89 23.15
C THR A 19 34.51 -11.10 23.69
N ALA A 20 34.65 -9.77 23.74
CA ALA A 20 33.55 -8.87 23.95
C ALA A 20 32.58 -9.09 22.77
N PHE A 21 31.49 -9.78 23.00
CA PHE A 21 30.39 -9.80 22.04
C PHE A 21 29.93 -8.35 21.90
N ALA A 22 30.04 -7.79 20.70
CA ALA A 22 29.50 -6.47 20.43
C ALA A 22 28.00 -6.49 20.78
N GLU A 23 27.56 -5.49 21.55
CA GLU A 23 26.14 -5.37 21.93
C GLU A 23 25.28 -5.25 20.66
N THR A 24 24.26 -6.08 20.57
CA THR A 24 23.32 -6.05 19.44
C THR A 24 22.56 -4.73 19.42
N LYS A 25 22.67 -3.97 18.34
CA LYS A 25 22.03 -2.67 18.18
C LYS A 25 20.56 -2.84 17.77
N THR A 26 19.66 -2.23 18.51
CA THR A 26 18.22 -2.25 18.20
C THR A 26 17.88 -1.22 17.13
N VAL A 27 17.15 -1.65 16.10
CA VAL A 27 16.59 -0.83 15.03
C VAL A 27 15.08 -0.78 15.21
N SER A 28 14.53 0.36 15.54
CA SER A 28 13.10 0.58 15.71
C SER A 28 12.42 0.70 14.34
N LEU A 29 11.44 -0.18 14.07
CA LEU A 29 10.65 -0.18 12.82
C LEU A 29 9.19 0.16 13.11
N TRP A 30 8.67 1.23 12.50
CA TRP A 30 7.22 1.50 12.48
C TRP A 30 6.61 0.99 11.18
N HIS A 31 5.52 0.21 11.29
CA HIS A 31 4.82 -0.35 10.13
C HIS A 31 3.30 -0.38 10.30
N VAL A 32 2.56 -0.54 9.21
CA VAL A 32 1.07 -0.54 9.19
C VAL A 32 0.46 -1.93 9.01
N PHE A 33 1.26 -2.97 8.87
CA PHE A 33 0.81 -4.30 8.47
C PHE A 33 0.33 -5.09 9.69
N ASN A 34 -0.98 -5.32 9.79
CA ASN A 34 -1.64 -5.98 10.91
C ASN A 34 -1.91 -7.48 10.70
N LEU A 35 -1.64 -8.02 9.50
CA LEU A 35 -1.83 -9.43 9.22
C LEU A 35 -0.55 -10.21 9.53
N PRO A 36 -0.60 -11.25 10.36
CA PRO A 36 0.57 -12.08 10.70
C PRO A 36 1.24 -12.74 9.48
N THR A 37 0.49 -12.88 8.38
CA THR A 37 0.98 -13.41 7.10
C THR A 37 1.71 -12.38 6.25
N ASP A 38 1.75 -11.10 6.66
CA ASP A 38 2.51 -10.10 5.91
C ASP A 38 4.01 -10.43 5.95
N MET A 39 4.65 -10.23 4.79
CA MET A 39 6.07 -10.54 4.59
C MET A 39 7.01 -9.81 5.58
N ILE A 40 6.55 -8.70 6.18
CA ILE A 40 7.36 -7.95 7.15
C ILE A 40 7.72 -8.81 8.36
N TYR A 41 6.78 -9.60 8.88
CA TYR A 41 7.01 -10.42 10.07
C TYR A 41 7.99 -11.58 9.81
N GLY A 42 7.82 -12.26 8.67
CA GLY A 42 8.76 -13.31 8.23
C GLY A 42 10.15 -12.72 7.95
N GLY A 43 10.21 -11.55 7.31
CA GLY A 43 11.45 -10.84 7.02
C GLY A 43 12.19 -10.39 8.28
N MET A 44 11.49 -9.79 9.24
CA MET A 44 12.10 -9.40 10.54
C MET A 44 12.67 -10.61 11.28
N LYS A 45 11.89 -11.70 11.35
CA LYS A 45 12.36 -12.94 12.00
C LYS A 45 13.62 -13.45 11.31
N ALA A 46 13.59 -13.64 10.00
CA ALA A 46 14.72 -14.16 9.23
C ALA A 46 15.96 -13.27 9.32
N PHE A 47 15.78 -11.94 9.27
CA PHE A 47 16.86 -10.98 9.44
C PHE A 47 17.50 -11.09 10.83
N ASN A 48 16.69 -11.08 11.89
CA ASN A 48 17.17 -11.19 13.28
C ASN A 48 17.89 -12.52 13.57
N GLU A 49 17.54 -13.59 12.85
CA GLU A 49 18.18 -14.90 12.98
C GLU A 49 19.44 -15.05 12.11
N SER A 50 19.60 -14.25 11.06
CA SER A 50 20.69 -14.36 10.09
C SER A 50 22.00 -13.67 10.51
N GLN A 51 21.94 -12.78 11.48
CA GLN A 51 23.09 -11.98 11.95
C GLN A 51 22.87 -11.55 13.42
N SER A 52 23.91 -11.02 14.08
CA SER A 52 23.89 -10.60 15.50
C SER A 52 24.19 -9.13 15.74
N GLU A 53 24.49 -8.36 14.69
CA GLU A 53 24.84 -6.94 14.84
C GLU A 53 23.63 -6.04 15.09
N PHE A 54 22.52 -6.34 14.39
CA PHE A 54 21.28 -5.55 14.47
C PHE A 54 20.09 -6.44 14.85
N ARG A 55 19.13 -5.85 15.54
CA ARG A 55 17.85 -6.46 15.86
C ARG A 55 16.72 -5.51 15.50
N ILE A 56 15.82 -5.94 14.62
CA ILE A 56 14.62 -5.17 14.27
C ILE A 56 13.58 -5.36 15.36
N GLU A 57 13.09 -4.25 15.93
CA GLU A 57 11.98 -4.21 16.88
C GLU A 57 10.79 -3.44 16.27
N PRO A 58 9.67 -4.12 16.00
CA PRO A 58 8.54 -3.51 15.33
C PRO A 58 7.61 -2.76 16.27
N ARG A 59 7.01 -1.68 15.76
CA ARG A 59 5.82 -1.05 16.29
C ARG A 59 4.74 -0.99 15.21
N LEU A 60 3.60 -1.62 15.45
CA LEU A 60 2.42 -1.50 14.60
C LEU A 60 1.77 -0.14 14.84
N VAL A 61 1.55 0.63 13.77
CA VAL A 61 0.84 1.90 13.78
C VAL A 61 -0.34 1.78 12.80
N PRO A 62 -1.58 2.10 13.21
CA PRO A 62 -2.71 2.11 12.27
C PRO A 62 -2.44 2.99 11.05
N SER A 63 -2.82 2.53 9.86
CA SER A 63 -2.49 3.19 8.58
C SER A 63 -2.89 4.67 8.56
N ALA A 64 -4.09 5.01 9.00
CA ALA A 64 -4.58 6.39 9.06
C ALA A 64 -3.78 7.29 10.04
N GLN A 65 -3.05 6.69 10.99
CA GLN A 65 -2.27 7.40 11.99
C GLN A 65 -0.78 7.49 11.65
N MET A 66 -0.29 6.71 10.68
CA MET A 66 1.15 6.64 10.38
C MET A 66 1.74 8.02 10.03
N VAL A 67 1.14 8.74 9.11
CA VAL A 67 1.64 10.07 8.70
C VAL A 67 1.62 11.07 9.87
N PRO A 68 0.51 11.26 10.62
CA PRO A 68 0.50 12.10 11.82
C PRO A 68 1.54 11.71 12.88
N GLU A 69 1.74 10.41 13.14
CA GLU A 69 2.73 9.92 14.10
C GLU A 69 4.17 10.24 13.65
N VAL A 70 4.50 10.03 12.38
CA VAL A 70 5.82 10.38 11.84
C VAL A 70 6.08 11.88 11.91
N ILE A 71 5.09 12.72 11.55
CA ILE A 71 5.21 14.18 11.67
C ILE A 71 5.49 14.57 13.12
N ARG A 72 4.76 13.99 14.09
CA ARG A 72 4.96 14.26 15.52
C ARG A 72 6.35 13.82 15.98
N ALA A 73 6.81 12.63 15.56
CA ALA A 73 8.13 12.11 15.91
C ALA A 73 9.26 13.02 15.39
N ILE A 74 9.12 13.53 14.15
CA ILE A 74 10.06 14.50 13.58
C ILE A 74 10.06 15.81 14.38
N ALA A 75 8.89 16.34 14.71
CA ALA A 75 8.77 17.59 15.46
C ALA A 75 9.35 17.51 16.89
N THR A 76 9.32 16.33 17.49
CA THR A 76 9.85 16.09 18.85
C THR A 76 11.29 15.56 18.87
N GLY A 77 11.89 15.28 17.71
CA GLY A 77 13.21 14.67 17.60
C GLY A 77 13.30 13.21 18.08
N SER A 78 12.14 12.53 18.23
CA SER A 78 12.06 11.14 18.69
C SER A 78 11.62 10.21 17.55
N VAL A 79 12.39 10.21 16.47
CA VAL A 79 12.08 9.44 15.26
C VAL A 79 12.47 7.96 15.40
N PRO A 80 11.71 7.04 14.80
CA PRO A 80 12.16 5.66 14.64
C PRO A 80 13.32 5.58 13.63
N ASP A 81 14.02 4.44 13.62
CA ASP A 81 15.12 4.23 12.68
C ASP A 81 14.65 3.85 11.28
N LEU A 82 13.49 3.23 11.18
CA LEU A 82 12.90 2.77 9.93
C LEU A 82 11.37 2.91 9.96
N VAL A 83 10.78 3.34 8.86
CA VAL A 83 9.32 3.44 8.70
C VAL A 83 8.91 2.81 7.37
N THR A 84 7.76 2.12 7.35
CA THR A 84 7.05 1.84 6.10
C THR A 84 5.98 2.89 5.89
N ILE A 85 6.06 3.64 4.80
CA ILE A 85 5.12 4.74 4.52
C ILE A 85 4.47 4.55 3.15
N ASP A 86 3.22 5.00 3.00
CA ASP A 86 2.52 4.94 1.71
C ASP A 86 3.27 5.76 0.65
N SER A 87 3.46 5.17 -0.51
CA SER A 87 4.32 5.68 -1.58
C SER A 87 4.06 7.15 -1.99
N PRO A 88 2.83 7.67 -2.08
CA PRO A 88 2.59 9.03 -2.57
C PRO A 88 3.08 10.14 -1.62
N VAL A 89 3.35 9.83 -0.35
CA VAL A 89 3.79 10.84 0.63
C VAL A 89 5.31 10.93 0.80
N VAL A 90 6.07 9.99 0.23
CA VAL A 90 7.55 9.99 0.32
C VAL A 90 8.14 11.30 -0.19
N ALA A 91 7.70 11.77 -1.37
CA ALA A 91 8.18 13.02 -1.95
C ALA A 91 7.92 14.24 -1.04
N SER A 92 6.79 14.23 -0.29
CA SER A 92 6.46 15.30 0.64
C SER A 92 7.45 15.38 1.80
N PHE A 93 7.74 14.25 2.43
CA PHE A 93 8.73 14.18 3.51
C PHE A 93 10.16 14.48 3.01
N SER A 94 10.50 13.99 1.81
CA SER A 94 11.81 14.26 1.16
C SER A 94 12.01 15.75 0.89
N ALA A 95 10.99 16.41 0.35
CA ALA A 95 11.04 17.85 0.03
C ALA A 95 11.19 18.74 1.28
N GLN A 96 10.70 18.27 2.42
CA GLN A 96 10.84 18.93 3.72
C GLN A 96 12.18 18.63 4.43
N GLY A 97 13.03 17.79 3.84
CA GLY A 97 14.28 17.36 4.46
C GLY A 97 14.10 16.42 5.66
N SER A 98 12.93 15.77 5.73
CA SER A 98 12.54 14.91 6.85
C SER A 98 13.00 13.46 6.71
N LEU A 99 13.58 13.09 5.57
CA LEU A 99 14.11 11.75 5.29
C LEU A 99 15.60 11.79 5.00
N THR A 100 16.28 10.72 5.36
CA THR A 100 17.69 10.48 5.06
C THR A 100 17.87 10.15 3.59
N ASP A 101 18.84 10.79 2.94
CA ASP A 101 19.26 10.46 1.57
C ASP A 101 19.97 9.10 1.54
N LEU A 102 19.41 8.16 0.81
CA LEU A 102 19.92 6.79 0.67
C LEU A 102 20.70 6.56 -0.62
N THR A 103 20.89 7.58 -1.46
CA THR A 103 21.48 7.47 -2.80
C THR A 103 22.84 6.76 -2.82
N ASP A 104 23.75 7.16 -1.95
CA ASP A 104 25.10 6.56 -1.88
C ASP A 104 25.07 5.12 -1.35
N ARG A 105 24.09 4.79 -0.51
CA ARG A 105 23.89 3.42 0.00
C ARG A 105 23.33 2.53 -1.09
N VAL A 106 22.35 3.02 -1.85
CA VAL A 106 21.79 2.33 -3.02
C VAL A 106 22.85 2.05 -4.07
N ALA A 107 23.71 3.03 -4.36
CA ALA A 107 24.81 2.87 -5.33
C ALA A 107 25.82 1.75 -4.95
N LYS A 108 25.90 1.41 -3.66
CA LYS A 108 26.76 0.35 -3.12
C LYS A 108 25.99 -0.95 -2.80
N SER A 109 24.68 -0.95 -2.95
CA SER A 109 23.85 -2.08 -2.60
C SER A 109 24.04 -3.24 -3.56
N LYS A 110 24.00 -4.44 -3.02
CA LYS A 110 24.05 -5.69 -3.79
C LYS A 110 22.69 -6.02 -4.43
N PHE A 111 21.58 -5.67 -3.77
CA PHE A 111 20.24 -6.10 -4.18
C PHE A 111 19.37 -4.96 -4.68
N ILE A 112 19.68 -3.70 -4.31
CA ILE A 112 18.86 -2.55 -4.69
C ILE A 112 19.47 -1.92 -5.95
N THR A 113 19.05 -2.41 -7.10
CA THR A 113 19.49 -1.89 -8.40
C THR A 113 18.30 -1.22 -9.10
N PRO A 114 18.32 0.10 -9.34
CA PRO A 114 17.18 0.84 -9.90
C PRO A 114 16.56 0.21 -11.16
N ALA A 115 17.40 -0.34 -12.03
CA ALA A 115 16.97 -0.92 -13.31
C ALA A 115 16.05 -2.14 -13.20
N VAL A 116 16.05 -2.84 -12.07
CA VAL A 116 15.18 -4.03 -11.88
C VAL A 116 13.82 -3.68 -11.29
N TYR A 117 13.63 -2.46 -10.77
CA TYR A 117 12.34 -2.03 -10.26
C TYR A 117 11.41 -1.56 -11.40
N PHE A 118 10.11 -1.76 -11.23
CA PHE A 118 9.14 -1.11 -12.10
C PHE A 118 9.22 0.41 -11.95
N LYS A 119 9.03 1.14 -13.04
CA LYS A 119 9.21 2.61 -13.07
C LYS A 119 8.36 3.34 -12.02
N GLY A 120 7.08 2.97 -11.90
CA GLY A 120 6.16 3.60 -10.94
C GLY A 120 6.59 3.42 -9.49
N PRO A 121 6.74 2.18 -9.00
CA PRO A 121 7.26 1.92 -7.66
C PRO A 121 8.61 2.59 -7.39
N TRP A 122 9.58 2.49 -8.30
CA TRP A 122 10.87 3.14 -8.11
C TRP A 122 10.76 4.67 -7.99
N ALA A 123 9.94 5.29 -8.85
CA ALA A 123 9.74 6.73 -8.84
C ALA A 123 9.15 7.25 -7.52
N SER A 124 8.35 6.44 -6.79
CA SER A 124 7.76 6.87 -5.52
C SER A 124 8.79 7.22 -4.45
N GLY A 125 9.92 6.49 -4.44
CA GLY A 125 11.02 6.72 -3.50
C GLY A 125 12.00 7.83 -3.92
N GLN A 126 11.77 8.48 -5.10
CA GLN A 126 12.71 9.45 -5.66
C GLN A 126 12.23 10.89 -5.46
N TRP A 127 13.18 11.77 -5.17
CA TRP A 127 12.94 13.21 -5.14
C TRP A 127 14.18 13.97 -5.61
N ARG A 128 14.03 14.82 -6.66
CA ARG A 128 15.12 15.64 -7.24
C ARG A 128 16.40 14.84 -7.55
N GLY A 129 16.25 13.66 -8.14
CA GLY A 129 17.35 12.80 -8.54
C GLY A 129 18.04 12.04 -7.40
N LYS A 130 17.50 12.11 -6.19
CA LYS A 130 17.99 11.40 -5.01
C LYS A 130 16.99 10.35 -4.55
N THR A 131 17.48 9.31 -3.86
CA THR A 131 16.69 8.21 -3.33
C THR A 131 16.44 8.41 -1.84
N TYR A 132 15.16 8.47 -1.43
CA TYR A 132 14.73 8.62 -0.04
C TYR A 132 13.87 7.45 0.44
N GLY A 133 13.28 6.70 -0.48
CA GLY A 133 12.48 5.51 -0.20
C GLY A 133 12.88 4.35 -1.08
N ILE A 134 12.79 3.14 -0.54
CA ILE A 134 13.00 1.90 -1.29
C ILE A 134 11.68 1.15 -1.34
N PRO A 135 11.11 0.89 -2.53
CA PRO A 135 9.85 0.19 -2.66
C PRO A 135 9.90 -1.20 -2.01
N ARG A 136 9.04 -1.43 -1.04
CA ARG A 136 8.89 -2.70 -0.36
C ARG A 136 8.00 -3.66 -1.15
N ASP A 137 6.89 -3.13 -1.65
CA ASP A 137 5.90 -3.85 -2.44
C ASP A 137 5.25 -2.92 -3.47
N ALA A 138 4.46 -3.52 -4.35
CA ALA A 138 3.55 -2.81 -5.23
C ALA A 138 2.17 -3.46 -5.14
N ASN A 139 1.14 -2.71 -5.46
CA ASN A 139 -0.22 -3.22 -5.52
C ASN A 139 -1.09 -2.40 -6.48
N THR A 140 -2.20 -2.99 -6.86
CA THR A 140 -3.28 -2.39 -7.65
C THR A 140 -4.61 -2.88 -7.11
N LEU A 141 -5.70 -2.50 -7.74
CA LEU A 141 -7.05 -2.89 -7.37
C LEU A 141 -7.64 -3.89 -8.37
N ALA A 142 -8.61 -4.67 -7.90
CA ALA A 142 -9.41 -5.57 -8.72
C ALA A 142 -10.81 -5.68 -8.12
N LEU A 143 -11.76 -6.29 -8.83
CA LEU A 143 -13.05 -6.65 -8.28
C LEU A 143 -13.01 -8.05 -7.67
N TYR A 144 -13.31 -8.17 -6.38
CA TYR A 144 -13.74 -9.43 -5.78
C TYR A 144 -15.24 -9.58 -5.92
N TYR A 145 -15.73 -10.74 -6.27
CA TYR A 145 -17.17 -11.00 -6.37
C TYR A 145 -17.56 -12.38 -5.84
N ASN A 146 -18.76 -12.46 -5.29
CA ASN A 146 -19.35 -13.68 -4.75
C ASN A 146 -19.99 -14.48 -5.88
N ALA A 147 -19.35 -15.56 -6.31
CA ALA A 147 -19.80 -16.39 -7.41
C ALA A 147 -21.13 -17.12 -7.08
N ASP A 148 -21.37 -17.46 -5.81
CA ASP A 148 -22.61 -18.11 -5.39
C ASP A 148 -23.80 -17.15 -5.48
N MET A 149 -23.62 -15.87 -5.11
CA MET A 149 -24.64 -14.84 -5.31
C MET A 149 -24.92 -14.59 -6.79
N PHE A 150 -23.90 -14.60 -7.65
CA PHE A 150 -24.08 -14.50 -9.10
C PHE A 150 -25.02 -15.61 -9.61
N ARG A 151 -24.72 -16.87 -9.29
CA ARG A 151 -25.55 -18.01 -9.69
C ARG A 151 -26.96 -17.91 -9.13
N ALA A 152 -27.11 -17.56 -7.85
CA ALA A 152 -28.41 -17.42 -7.20
C ALA A 152 -29.32 -16.37 -7.85
N LYS A 153 -28.73 -15.35 -8.48
CA LYS A 153 -29.43 -14.29 -9.23
C LYS A 153 -29.47 -14.53 -10.74
N GLY A 154 -29.05 -15.70 -11.22
CA GLY A 154 -29.02 -16.02 -12.67
C GLY A 154 -28.04 -15.14 -13.44
N LEU A 155 -26.89 -14.80 -12.82
CA LEU A 155 -25.73 -14.22 -13.45
C LEU A 155 -24.67 -15.31 -13.65
N ASP A 156 -23.94 -15.24 -14.75
CA ASP A 156 -22.87 -16.16 -15.06
C ASP A 156 -21.57 -15.71 -14.34
N PRO A 157 -21.05 -16.46 -13.35
CA PRO A 157 -19.84 -16.07 -12.65
C PRO A 157 -18.58 -16.17 -13.52
N ASP A 158 -18.64 -16.83 -14.69
CA ASP A 158 -17.53 -16.87 -15.65
C ASP A 158 -17.50 -15.63 -16.57
N LYS A 159 -18.50 -14.75 -16.45
CA LYS A 159 -18.64 -13.48 -17.17
C LYS A 159 -18.77 -12.31 -16.19
N PRO A 160 -17.72 -11.98 -15.47
CA PRO A 160 -17.74 -10.82 -14.58
C PRO A 160 -17.91 -9.52 -15.37
N PRO A 161 -18.43 -8.44 -14.73
CA PRO A 161 -18.64 -7.16 -15.39
C PRO A 161 -17.32 -6.56 -15.90
N ARG A 162 -17.33 -6.09 -17.16
CA ARG A 162 -16.17 -5.54 -17.88
C ARG A 162 -16.29 -4.03 -18.11
N THR A 163 -17.51 -3.50 -18.03
CA THR A 163 -17.78 -2.07 -18.17
C THR A 163 -18.50 -1.51 -16.95
N TRP A 164 -18.54 -0.20 -16.84
CA TRP A 164 -19.23 0.48 -15.75
C TRP A 164 -20.73 0.18 -15.74
N SER A 165 -21.37 0.15 -16.93
CA SER A 165 -22.78 -0.21 -17.02
C SER A 165 -23.05 -1.63 -16.62
N GLU A 166 -22.20 -2.59 -17.01
CA GLU A 166 -22.27 -3.98 -16.59
C GLU A 166 -22.08 -4.14 -15.08
N LEU A 167 -21.12 -3.42 -14.48
CA LEU A 167 -20.93 -3.43 -13.02
C LEU A 167 -22.17 -2.90 -12.30
N LYS A 168 -22.71 -1.75 -12.75
CA LYS A 168 -23.92 -1.17 -12.15
C LYS A 168 -25.12 -2.10 -12.29
N ALA A 169 -25.30 -2.73 -13.46
CA ALA A 169 -26.40 -3.67 -13.70
C ALA A 169 -26.26 -4.93 -12.83
N ALA A 170 -25.09 -5.55 -12.78
CA ALA A 170 -24.84 -6.72 -11.93
C ALA A 170 -25.04 -6.38 -10.45
N ALA A 171 -24.46 -5.31 -9.96
CA ALA A 171 -24.59 -4.86 -8.58
C ALA A 171 -26.06 -4.55 -8.21
N THR A 172 -26.82 -3.90 -9.12
CA THR A 172 -28.26 -3.65 -8.93
C THR A 172 -29.04 -4.94 -8.80
N LYS A 173 -28.74 -5.95 -9.62
CA LYS A 173 -29.41 -7.26 -9.58
C LYS A 173 -29.05 -8.09 -8.33
N LEU A 174 -27.83 -7.93 -7.84
CA LEU A 174 -27.31 -8.69 -6.70
C LEU A 174 -27.76 -8.14 -5.35
N ARG A 175 -28.14 -6.87 -5.25
CA ARG A 175 -28.57 -6.27 -3.99
C ARG A 175 -29.87 -6.88 -3.48
N GLU A 176 -29.97 -7.04 -2.16
CA GLU A 176 -31.18 -7.46 -1.45
C GLU A 176 -31.41 -6.55 -0.24
N PRO A 177 -32.04 -5.37 -0.41
CA PRO A 177 -32.20 -4.39 0.68
C PRO A 177 -32.88 -4.95 1.92
N ALA A 178 -33.86 -5.82 1.74
CA ALA A 178 -34.56 -6.49 2.86
C ALA A 178 -33.67 -7.38 3.73
N LYS A 179 -32.52 -7.81 3.20
CA LYS A 179 -31.50 -8.60 3.91
C LYS A 179 -30.26 -7.78 4.26
N ASN A 180 -30.27 -6.49 4.03
CA ASN A 180 -29.12 -5.61 4.17
C ASN A 180 -27.91 -6.06 3.31
N VAL A 181 -28.19 -6.57 2.09
CA VAL A 181 -27.16 -6.98 1.12
C VAL A 181 -27.03 -5.92 0.04
N TYR A 182 -25.83 -5.40 -0.13
CA TYR A 182 -25.48 -4.41 -1.14
C TYR A 182 -24.79 -5.06 -2.34
N GLY A 183 -24.99 -4.46 -3.51
CA GLY A 183 -24.41 -4.98 -4.75
C GLY A 183 -22.94 -4.65 -4.92
N PHE A 184 -22.50 -3.49 -4.43
CA PHE A 184 -21.12 -3.01 -4.59
C PHE A 184 -20.59 -2.38 -3.30
N GLY A 185 -19.31 -2.58 -3.02
CA GLY A 185 -18.59 -2.01 -1.88
C GLY A 185 -17.25 -1.41 -2.28
N PHE A 186 -16.93 -0.28 -1.70
CA PHE A 186 -15.67 0.43 -1.84
C PHE A 186 -15.44 1.32 -0.62
N SER A 187 -14.18 1.67 -0.31
CA SER A 187 -13.89 2.62 0.76
C SER A 187 -13.98 4.06 0.26
N ALA A 188 -14.75 4.87 0.99
CA ALA A 188 -14.88 6.29 0.71
C ALA A 188 -14.66 7.15 1.97
N THR A 189 -13.83 6.66 2.89
CA THR A 189 -13.42 7.41 4.10
C THR A 189 -12.70 8.70 3.72
N GLN A 190 -12.72 9.68 4.63
CA GLN A 190 -11.96 10.93 4.44
C GLN A 190 -10.44 10.70 4.69
N THR A 191 -9.89 9.73 3.98
CA THR A 191 -8.48 9.33 4.02
C THR A 191 -7.96 9.08 2.61
N GLU A 192 -6.69 8.75 2.47
CA GLU A 192 -6.07 8.39 1.19
C GLU A 192 -6.73 7.18 0.51
N GLU A 193 -7.40 6.31 1.28
CA GLU A 193 -8.09 5.13 0.74
C GLU A 193 -9.20 5.49 -0.26
N SER A 194 -9.98 6.55 0.01
CA SER A 194 -11.04 7.00 -0.90
C SER A 194 -10.48 7.49 -2.23
N VAL A 195 -9.40 8.25 -2.21
CA VAL A 195 -8.71 8.73 -3.41
C VAL A 195 -8.12 7.56 -4.18
N PHE A 196 -7.44 6.64 -3.49
CA PHE A 196 -6.87 5.44 -4.10
C PHE A 196 -7.91 4.60 -4.84
N GLN A 197 -9.11 4.44 -4.27
CA GLN A 197 -10.18 3.65 -4.89
C GLN A 197 -10.99 4.42 -5.95
N TRP A 198 -11.03 5.76 -5.91
CA TRP A 198 -11.74 6.57 -6.89
C TRP A 198 -10.91 6.90 -8.15
N LEU A 199 -9.60 7.08 -8.01
CA LEU A 199 -8.74 7.48 -9.14
C LEU A 199 -8.82 6.58 -10.38
N PRO A 200 -8.98 5.24 -10.26
CA PRO A 200 -9.23 4.41 -11.44
C PRO A 200 -10.43 4.89 -12.26
N PHE A 201 -11.54 5.23 -11.61
CA PHE A 201 -12.73 5.73 -12.30
C PHE A 201 -12.47 7.09 -12.96
N LEU A 202 -11.75 8.01 -12.30
CA LEU A 202 -11.34 9.27 -12.89
C LEU A 202 -10.58 9.07 -14.20
N TRP A 203 -9.56 8.24 -14.17
CA TRP A 203 -8.71 7.99 -15.34
C TRP A 203 -9.41 7.19 -16.43
N GLN A 204 -10.28 6.26 -16.08
CA GLN A 204 -11.10 5.48 -17.02
C GLN A 204 -12.12 6.37 -17.74
N ALA A 205 -12.61 7.43 -17.10
CA ALA A 205 -13.45 8.45 -17.74
C ALA A 205 -12.66 9.39 -18.67
N GLY A 206 -11.32 9.30 -18.70
CA GLY A 206 -10.45 10.21 -19.43
C GLY A 206 -10.11 11.50 -18.68
N GLY A 207 -10.47 11.58 -17.39
CA GLY A 207 -10.11 12.68 -16.50
C GLY A 207 -8.69 12.58 -15.95
N SER A 208 -8.26 13.62 -15.27
CA SER A 208 -6.96 13.71 -14.61
C SER A 208 -7.01 14.63 -13.38
N ILE A 209 -6.05 14.50 -12.48
CA ILE A 209 -6.00 15.24 -11.21
C ILE A 209 -5.84 16.75 -11.42
N ASP A 210 -5.17 17.17 -12.48
CA ASP A 210 -4.99 18.58 -12.84
C ASP A 210 -6.24 19.20 -13.47
N ARG A 211 -7.25 18.39 -13.83
CA ARG A 211 -8.50 18.79 -14.49
C ARG A 211 -9.74 18.27 -13.78
N LEU A 212 -9.78 18.41 -12.45
CA LEU A 212 -10.92 17.95 -11.63
C LEU A 212 -12.23 18.69 -11.90
N ASP A 213 -12.18 19.89 -12.48
CA ASP A 213 -13.32 20.72 -12.86
C ASP A 213 -13.94 20.34 -14.21
N GLN A 214 -13.40 19.35 -14.91
CA GLN A 214 -13.90 18.93 -16.22
C GLN A 214 -15.01 17.87 -16.12
N PRO A 215 -15.84 17.74 -17.17
CA PRO A 215 -16.98 16.80 -17.19
C PRO A 215 -16.59 15.34 -16.91
N GLU A 216 -15.41 14.91 -17.34
CA GLU A 216 -14.92 13.55 -17.14
C GLU A 216 -14.75 13.23 -15.65
N ALA A 217 -14.21 14.15 -14.87
CA ALA A 217 -14.07 13.99 -13.44
C ALA A 217 -15.44 13.97 -12.73
N ALA A 218 -16.34 14.86 -13.15
CA ALA A 218 -17.71 14.90 -12.66
C ALA A 218 -18.45 13.58 -12.94
N ALA A 219 -18.31 13.02 -14.15
CA ALA A 219 -18.92 11.75 -14.53
C ALA A 219 -18.39 10.58 -13.68
N ALA A 220 -17.07 10.56 -13.43
CA ALA A 220 -16.44 9.52 -12.58
C ALA A 220 -16.94 9.58 -11.13
N LEU A 221 -17.09 10.77 -10.56
CA LEU A 221 -17.61 10.91 -9.19
C LEU A 221 -19.12 10.66 -9.13
N GLN A 222 -19.88 11.09 -10.16
CA GLN A 222 -21.31 10.80 -10.27
C GLN A 222 -21.58 9.29 -10.32
N TYR A 223 -20.76 8.52 -11.04
CA TYR A 223 -20.93 7.08 -11.15
C TYR A 223 -20.93 6.38 -9.78
N ILE A 224 -19.95 6.65 -8.92
CA ILE A 224 -19.90 6.06 -7.57
C ILE A 224 -20.95 6.69 -6.63
N THR A 225 -21.30 7.97 -6.84
CA THR A 225 -22.37 8.66 -6.10
C THR A 225 -23.73 7.99 -6.38
N ASP A 226 -24.02 7.70 -7.63
CA ASP A 226 -25.22 6.96 -8.03
C ASP A 226 -25.33 5.60 -7.35
N MET A 227 -24.21 4.88 -7.18
CA MET A 227 -24.22 3.58 -6.49
C MET A 227 -24.70 3.71 -5.04
N VAL A 228 -24.29 4.77 -4.34
CA VAL A 228 -24.69 5.04 -2.96
C VAL A 228 -26.12 5.60 -2.89
N GLN A 229 -26.48 6.56 -3.75
CA GLN A 229 -27.79 7.21 -3.71
C GLN A 229 -28.94 6.27 -4.10
N HIS A 230 -28.68 5.24 -4.91
CA HIS A 230 -29.66 4.24 -5.29
C HIS A 230 -29.59 2.94 -4.45
N ASP A 231 -28.94 2.99 -3.29
CA ASP A 231 -28.75 1.86 -2.37
C ASP A 231 -28.13 0.61 -3.04
N ILE A 232 -27.32 0.81 -4.09
CA ILE A 232 -26.52 -0.26 -4.71
C ILE A 232 -25.27 -0.51 -3.85
N ALA A 233 -24.69 0.56 -3.31
CA ALA A 233 -23.66 0.53 -2.29
C ALA A 233 -24.19 1.07 -0.96
N SER A 234 -23.65 0.60 0.16
CA SER A 234 -24.02 1.10 1.49
C SER A 234 -23.63 2.57 1.65
N LYS A 235 -24.45 3.35 2.36
CA LYS A 235 -24.09 4.70 2.79
C LYS A 235 -22.91 4.70 3.77
N ASP A 236 -22.65 3.57 4.44
CA ASP A 236 -21.55 3.44 5.40
C ASP A 236 -20.17 3.40 4.75
N VAL A 237 -20.06 3.28 3.42
CA VAL A 237 -18.77 3.33 2.70
C VAL A 237 -17.95 4.57 3.03
N ILE A 238 -18.61 5.67 3.43
CA ILE A 238 -17.96 6.91 3.85
C ILE A 238 -17.22 6.80 5.18
N ASN A 239 -17.53 5.79 5.99
CA ASN A 239 -16.94 5.52 7.30
C ASN A 239 -16.15 4.19 7.35
N GLN A 240 -16.22 3.39 6.27
CA GLN A 240 -15.57 2.08 6.21
C GLN A 240 -14.23 2.17 5.49
N SER A 241 -13.17 1.76 6.17
CA SER A 241 -11.87 1.50 5.56
C SER A 241 -11.96 0.36 4.54
N GLN A 242 -10.96 0.22 3.68
CA GLN A 242 -10.87 -0.91 2.74
C GLN A 242 -10.99 -2.25 3.45
N TYR A 243 -10.38 -2.35 4.64
CA TYR A 243 -10.45 -3.54 5.48
C TYR A 243 -11.88 -3.86 5.95
N GLU A 244 -12.64 -2.85 6.38
CA GLU A 244 -14.02 -3.00 6.84
C GLU A 244 -14.98 -3.32 5.69
N VAL A 245 -14.80 -2.68 4.53
CA VAL A 245 -15.56 -3.04 3.32
C VAL A 245 -15.32 -4.50 2.93
N THR A 246 -14.08 -4.98 3.00
CA THR A 246 -13.79 -6.39 2.76
C THR A 246 -14.44 -7.31 3.80
N ASN A 247 -14.55 -6.88 5.07
CA ASN A 247 -15.31 -7.63 6.08
C ASN A 247 -16.78 -7.78 5.70
N THR A 248 -17.42 -6.72 5.19
CA THR A 248 -18.84 -6.81 4.75
C THR A 248 -19.01 -7.76 3.56
N PHE A 249 -18.02 -7.80 2.65
CA PHE A 249 -17.99 -8.76 1.56
C PHE A 249 -17.84 -10.20 2.07
N MET A 250 -16.88 -10.48 2.94
CA MET A 250 -16.66 -11.82 3.50
C MET A 250 -17.83 -12.30 4.37
N ALA A 251 -18.58 -11.38 4.98
CA ALA A 251 -19.82 -11.69 5.70
C ALA A 251 -21.01 -11.97 4.78
N GLY A 252 -20.88 -11.77 3.46
CA GLY A 252 -21.96 -11.94 2.50
C GLY A 252 -22.93 -10.75 2.43
N ASN A 253 -22.60 -9.62 3.05
CA ASN A 253 -23.42 -8.40 3.03
C ASN A 253 -23.11 -7.47 1.85
N THR A 254 -22.11 -7.80 1.06
CA THR A 254 -21.75 -7.12 -0.19
C THR A 254 -21.42 -8.16 -1.25
N ALA A 255 -21.97 -8.01 -2.45
CA ALA A 255 -21.83 -9.02 -3.51
C ALA A 255 -20.57 -8.84 -4.37
N ILE A 256 -20.16 -7.60 -4.61
CA ILE A 256 -18.95 -7.23 -5.37
C ILE A 256 -18.21 -6.17 -4.56
N THR A 257 -16.90 -6.26 -4.44
CA THR A 257 -16.10 -5.23 -3.78
C THR A 257 -14.81 -4.93 -4.54
N GLN A 258 -14.39 -3.67 -4.51
CA GLN A 258 -13.08 -3.27 -4.98
C GLN A 258 -12.04 -3.49 -3.88
N GLY A 259 -10.97 -4.20 -4.19
CA GLY A 259 -9.93 -4.51 -3.20
C GLY A 259 -8.59 -4.85 -3.81
N GLY A 260 -7.57 -4.87 -2.99
CA GLY A 260 -6.20 -5.16 -3.41
C GLY A 260 -5.73 -6.58 -3.07
N PRO A 261 -4.52 -6.96 -3.51
CA PRO A 261 -4.00 -8.30 -3.33
C PRO A 261 -3.70 -8.66 -1.87
N TRP A 262 -3.61 -7.69 -0.98
CA TRP A 262 -3.44 -7.88 0.47
C TRP A 262 -4.64 -8.58 1.14
N GLU A 263 -5.79 -8.62 0.48
CA GLU A 263 -6.98 -9.31 0.99
C GLU A 263 -6.96 -10.82 0.71
N LEU A 264 -6.14 -11.31 -0.22
CA LEU A 264 -6.10 -12.72 -0.61
C LEU A 264 -5.94 -13.70 0.55
N PRO A 265 -5.03 -13.48 1.54
CA PRO A 265 -4.91 -14.38 2.68
C PRO A 265 -6.18 -14.45 3.54
N ARG A 266 -6.87 -13.34 3.70
CA ARG A 266 -8.13 -13.26 4.47
C ARG A 266 -9.28 -13.91 3.70
N MET A 267 -9.39 -13.64 2.41
CA MET A 267 -10.39 -14.28 1.55
C MET A 267 -10.26 -15.79 1.61
N GLN A 268 -9.06 -16.34 1.54
CA GLN A 268 -8.79 -17.78 1.61
C GLN A 268 -9.27 -18.41 2.91
N THR A 269 -9.14 -17.70 4.03
CA THR A 269 -9.38 -18.26 5.36
C THR A 269 -10.76 -17.91 5.94
N GLN A 270 -11.36 -16.80 5.54
CA GLN A 270 -12.55 -16.24 6.18
C GLN A 270 -13.79 -16.26 5.29
N ALA A 271 -13.67 -16.13 3.96
CA ALA A 271 -14.80 -16.23 3.06
C ALA A 271 -15.38 -17.66 3.07
N LYS A 272 -16.70 -17.80 3.28
CA LYS A 272 -17.41 -19.08 3.35
C LYS A 272 -18.18 -19.42 2.07
N PHE A 273 -17.87 -18.74 0.97
CA PHE A 273 -18.50 -18.88 -0.34
C PHE A 273 -17.41 -18.90 -1.42
N GLU A 274 -17.76 -19.29 -2.62
CA GLU A 274 -16.89 -19.18 -3.78
C GLU A 274 -16.73 -17.72 -4.17
N TRP A 275 -15.53 -17.18 -3.96
CA TRP A 275 -15.16 -15.85 -4.42
C TRP A 275 -14.23 -15.92 -5.64
N ARG A 276 -14.35 -14.93 -6.49
CA ARG A 276 -13.52 -14.81 -7.69
C ARG A 276 -13.02 -13.39 -7.86
N LEU A 277 -12.04 -13.21 -8.73
CA LEU A 277 -11.48 -11.92 -9.11
C LEU A 277 -11.73 -11.60 -10.58
N ALA A 278 -11.90 -10.30 -10.84
CA ALA A 278 -11.91 -9.75 -12.19
C ALA A 278 -11.09 -8.44 -12.22
N PRO A 279 -10.52 -8.07 -13.37
CA PRO A 279 -9.97 -6.73 -13.59
C PRO A 279 -11.02 -5.64 -13.29
N LEU A 280 -10.56 -4.43 -12.96
CA LEU A 280 -11.46 -3.29 -12.89
C LEU A 280 -12.15 -3.06 -14.24
N PRO A 281 -13.47 -2.75 -14.25
CA PRO A 281 -14.20 -2.47 -15.47
C PRO A 281 -13.74 -1.15 -16.09
N VAL A 282 -13.93 -0.99 -17.39
CA VAL A 282 -13.65 0.26 -18.09
C VAL A 282 -14.92 1.11 -18.24
N ASN A 283 -14.75 2.41 -18.46
CA ASN A 283 -15.87 3.26 -18.85
C ASN A 283 -16.40 2.84 -20.24
N ASP A 284 -17.71 2.81 -20.40
CA ASP A 284 -18.37 2.28 -21.61
C ASP A 284 -17.97 2.99 -22.89
N ASP A 285 -17.82 4.32 -22.86
CA ASP A 285 -17.52 5.12 -24.03
C ASP A 285 -16.01 5.23 -24.31
N LYS A 286 -15.22 5.37 -23.25
CA LYS A 286 -13.78 5.67 -23.37
C LYS A 286 -12.92 4.43 -23.54
N GLN A 287 -13.35 3.28 -23.00
CA GLN A 287 -12.63 2.01 -23.04
C GLN A 287 -11.18 2.10 -22.53
N ILE A 288 -10.89 3.08 -21.66
CA ILE A 288 -9.55 3.29 -21.10
C ILE A 288 -9.34 2.33 -19.93
N LYS A 289 -8.36 1.45 -20.06
CA LYS A 289 -7.86 0.68 -18.92
C LYS A 289 -7.00 1.58 -18.05
N ALA A 290 -7.35 1.69 -16.78
CA ALA A 290 -6.57 2.41 -15.78
C ALA A 290 -6.82 1.83 -14.41
N ASP A 291 -5.77 1.82 -13.60
CA ASP A 291 -5.80 1.43 -12.20
C ASP A 291 -4.92 2.37 -11.39
N CYS A 292 -5.02 2.31 -10.07
CA CYS A 292 -4.18 3.08 -9.17
C CYS A 292 -3.00 2.24 -8.68
N LEU A 293 -1.79 2.75 -8.90
CA LEU A 293 -0.59 2.17 -8.32
C LEU A 293 -0.54 2.52 -6.83
N GLY A 294 -0.44 1.49 -6.01
CA GLY A 294 -0.17 1.56 -4.60
C GLY A 294 1.11 0.81 -4.23
N GLY A 295 1.46 0.90 -2.97
CA GLY A 295 2.63 0.26 -2.38
C GLY A 295 3.16 1.07 -1.21
N TYR A 296 4.08 0.47 -0.50
CA TYR A 296 4.78 1.10 0.61
C TYR A 296 6.27 1.17 0.31
N ASP A 297 6.88 2.26 0.73
CA ASP A 297 8.33 2.42 0.72
C ASP A 297 8.88 2.25 2.14
N PHE A 298 10.06 1.66 2.23
CA PHE A 298 10.91 1.78 3.40
C PHE A 298 11.60 3.14 3.36
N VAL A 299 11.47 3.91 4.41
CA VAL A 299 12.12 5.22 4.56
C VAL A 299 12.84 5.31 5.90
N VAL A 300 13.95 6.03 5.91
CA VAL A 300 14.73 6.32 7.12
C VAL A 300 14.49 7.79 7.46
N PRO A 301 13.82 8.10 8.60
CA PRO A 301 13.63 9.49 9.02
C PRO A 301 14.98 10.19 9.27
N GLN A 302 15.02 11.49 8.99
CA GLN A 302 16.17 12.31 9.37
C GLN A 302 16.28 12.35 10.90
N GLY A 303 17.47 12.07 11.42
CA GLY A 303 17.71 11.97 12.87
C GLY A 303 17.64 10.54 13.42
N ALA A 304 17.38 9.53 12.59
CA ALA A 304 17.47 8.12 12.96
C ALA A 304 18.89 7.78 13.48
N THR A 305 18.95 6.96 14.53
CA THR A 305 20.24 6.64 15.20
C THR A 305 20.92 5.40 14.63
N GLN A 306 20.14 4.48 14.04
CA GLN A 306 20.60 3.21 13.50
C GLN A 306 20.43 3.12 11.97
N VAL A 307 20.90 4.14 11.24
CA VAL A 307 20.77 4.23 9.76
C VAL A 307 21.40 3.03 9.05
N ASP A 308 22.54 2.53 9.54
CA ASP A 308 23.23 1.36 8.97
C ASP A 308 22.41 0.09 9.16
N GLY A 309 21.85 -0.12 10.34
CA GLY A 309 20.98 -1.26 10.63
C GLY A 309 19.65 -1.19 9.85
N ALA A 310 19.06 -0.01 9.75
CA ALA A 310 17.86 0.23 8.94
C ALA A 310 18.12 -0.11 7.46
N PHE A 311 19.22 0.38 6.88
CA PHE A 311 19.56 0.09 5.50
C PHE A 311 19.92 -1.38 5.27
N SER A 312 20.60 -2.02 6.22
CA SER A 312 20.89 -3.45 6.17
C SER A 312 19.60 -4.30 6.10
N PHE A 313 18.58 -3.92 6.89
CA PHE A 313 17.27 -4.57 6.80
C PHE A 313 16.55 -4.28 5.48
N ILE A 314 16.59 -3.03 4.98
CA ILE A 314 16.02 -2.67 3.66
C ILE A 314 16.66 -3.53 2.55
N GLU A 315 17.98 -3.65 2.57
CA GLU A 315 18.71 -4.46 1.58
C GLU A 315 18.36 -5.95 1.69
N PHE A 316 18.26 -6.49 2.91
CA PHE A 316 17.80 -7.86 3.15
C PHE A 316 16.39 -8.10 2.59
N MET A 317 15.45 -7.19 2.86
CA MET A 317 14.08 -7.27 2.35
C MET A 317 13.99 -7.08 0.83
N SER A 318 14.98 -6.46 0.22
CA SER A 318 15.09 -6.27 -1.23
C SER A 318 15.75 -7.45 -1.96
N ASN A 319 16.23 -8.45 -1.22
CA ASN A 319 16.79 -9.66 -1.82
C ASN A 319 15.69 -10.43 -2.59
N PRO A 320 15.95 -10.83 -3.86
CA PRO A 320 14.99 -11.60 -4.66
C PRO A 320 14.45 -12.85 -3.97
N ASP A 321 15.27 -13.58 -3.22
CA ASP A 321 14.84 -14.78 -2.51
C ASP A 321 13.86 -14.47 -1.38
N VAL A 322 14.08 -13.36 -0.66
CA VAL A 322 13.15 -12.88 0.38
C VAL A 322 11.83 -12.44 -0.22
N LEU A 323 11.88 -11.70 -1.33
CA LEU A 323 10.69 -11.26 -2.06
C LEU A 323 9.91 -12.43 -2.65
N ASN A 324 10.59 -13.45 -3.20
CA ASN A 324 9.95 -14.67 -3.71
C ASN A 324 9.21 -15.43 -2.60
N ASN A 325 9.72 -15.41 -1.36
CA ASN A 325 9.05 -16.01 -0.21
C ASN A 325 7.90 -15.14 0.35
N GLY A 326 7.80 -13.89 -0.08
CA GLY A 326 6.75 -12.94 0.36
C GLY A 326 5.35 -13.19 -0.23
N TRP A 327 5.18 -14.16 -1.14
CA TRP A 327 3.91 -14.43 -1.83
C TRP A 327 2.73 -14.73 -0.89
N LYS A 328 2.99 -15.24 0.31
CA LYS A 328 1.96 -15.53 1.33
C LYS A 328 1.22 -14.29 1.82
N SER A 329 1.80 -13.11 1.63
CA SER A 329 1.16 -11.84 1.97
C SER A 329 0.13 -11.36 0.94
N GLY A 330 0.06 -12.01 -0.22
CA GLY A 330 -0.74 -11.56 -1.36
C GLY A 330 -0.13 -10.37 -2.13
N ARG A 331 0.90 -9.70 -1.60
CA ARG A 331 1.49 -8.52 -2.22
C ARG A 331 2.35 -8.84 -3.44
N LEU A 332 2.47 -7.90 -4.35
CA LEU A 332 3.30 -8.01 -5.54
C LEU A 332 4.72 -7.50 -5.24
N ALA A 333 5.71 -8.15 -5.84
CA ALA A 333 7.07 -7.61 -5.82
C ALA A 333 7.13 -6.30 -6.64
N PRO A 334 7.85 -5.27 -6.15
CA PRO A 334 7.98 -4.01 -6.88
C PRO A 334 9.02 -4.09 -8.02
N ARG A 335 9.55 -5.28 -8.31
CA ARG A 335 10.67 -5.57 -9.21
C ARG A 335 10.25 -6.49 -10.35
N SER A 336 10.81 -6.26 -11.53
CA SER A 336 10.56 -7.04 -12.74
C SER A 336 11.34 -8.37 -12.79
N ASP A 337 12.47 -8.45 -12.10
CA ASP A 337 13.31 -9.66 -12.02
C ASP A 337 12.82 -10.69 -10.98
N VAL A 338 11.80 -10.34 -10.20
CA VAL A 338 11.14 -11.23 -9.24
C VAL A 338 9.79 -11.64 -9.78
N VAL A 339 9.67 -12.89 -10.18
CA VAL A 339 8.40 -13.48 -10.64
C VAL A 339 7.90 -14.42 -9.54
N VAL A 340 7.14 -13.86 -8.61
CA VAL A 340 6.51 -14.67 -7.57
C VAL A 340 5.50 -15.60 -8.21
N GLN A 341 5.75 -16.89 -8.11
CA GLN A 341 4.76 -17.90 -8.44
C GLN A 341 3.92 -18.19 -7.21
N ASN A 342 2.68 -17.72 -7.23
CA ASN A 342 1.78 -17.91 -6.11
C ASN A 342 0.94 -19.18 -6.31
N PRO A 343 1.26 -20.29 -5.63
CA PRO A 343 0.56 -21.55 -5.83
C PRO A 343 -0.85 -21.55 -5.21
N LEU A 344 -1.15 -20.64 -4.27
CA LEU A 344 -2.47 -20.55 -3.63
C LEU A 344 -3.48 -19.78 -4.47
N TRP A 345 -3.03 -18.74 -5.19
CA TRP A 345 -3.91 -17.83 -5.93
C TRP A 345 -3.38 -17.50 -7.32
N PRO A 346 -3.08 -18.48 -8.17
CA PRO A 346 -2.40 -18.24 -9.46
C PRO A 346 -3.19 -17.30 -10.36
N GLN A 347 -4.51 -17.47 -10.45
CA GLN A 347 -5.38 -16.63 -11.28
C GLN A 347 -5.53 -15.24 -10.72
N ALA A 348 -5.75 -15.11 -9.40
CA ALA A 348 -5.86 -13.82 -8.73
C ALA A 348 -4.56 -13.01 -8.88
N TYR A 349 -3.43 -13.67 -8.71
CA TYR A 349 -2.13 -13.04 -8.86
C TYR A 349 -1.87 -12.58 -10.31
N ALA A 350 -2.29 -13.38 -11.30
CA ALA A 350 -2.24 -13.01 -12.71
C ALA A 350 -3.10 -11.76 -13.02
N THR A 351 -4.29 -11.68 -12.44
CA THR A 351 -5.18 -10.51 -12.59
C THR A 351 -4.51 -9.23 -12.08
N TYR A 352 -3.94 -9.25 -10.87
CA TYR A 352 -3.24 -8.08 -10.34
C TYR A 352 -1.99 -7.71 -11.15
N ARG A 353 -1.25 -8.69 -11.67
CA ARG A 353 -0.12 -8.42 -12.56
C ARG A 353 -0.56 -7.80 -13.89
N GLU A 354 -1.71 -8.19 -14.42
CA GLU A 354 -2.29 -7.53 -15.59
C GLU A 354 -2.63 -6.07 -15.27
N GLN A 355 -3.30 -5.82 -14.14
CA GLN A 355 -3.69 -4.47 -13.71
C GLN A 355 -2.47 -3.56 -13.51
N MET A 356 -1.32 -4.09 -13.06
CA MET A 356 -0.07 -3.33 -12.93
C MET A 356 0.39 -2.66 -14.23
N GLN A 357 0.03 -3.21 -15.39
CA GLN A 357 0.39 -2.63 -16.70
C GLN A 357 -0.34 -1.30 -16.96
N TYR A 358 -1.47 -1.08 -16.31
CA TYR A 358 -2.33 0.10 -16.45
C TYR A 358 -2.30 1.00 -15.22
N ALA A 359 -1.53 0.61 -14.22
CA ALA A 359 -1.47 1.31 -12.95
C ALA A 359 -0.75 2.66 -13.09
N ARG A 360 -1.38 3.72 -12.59
CA ARG A 360 -0.85 5.07 -12.56
C ARG A 360 -0.51 5.47 -11.14
N ALA A 361 0.65 6.08 -10.96
CA ALA A 361 1.07 6.58 -9.66
C ALA A 361 0.22 7.80 -9.24
N ARG A 362 0.04 7.95 -7.93
CA ARG A 362 -0.57 9.12 -7.29
C ARG A 362 0.39 10.30 -7.13
N GLY A 363 1.64 10.12 -7.44
CA GLY A 363 2.74 11.07 -7.36
C GLY A 363 3.92 10.52 -8.18
N PRO A 364 5.15 10.95 -7.88
CA PRO A 364 5.59 11.75 -6.70
C PRO A 364 5.28 13.25 -6.80
N HIS A 365 4.74 13.84 -5.72
CA HIS A 365 4.53 15.27 -5.61
C HIS A 365 4.79 15.77 -4.17
N PRO A 366 5.54 16.88 -3.96
CA PRO A 366 5.94 17.34 -2.63
C PRO A 366 4.77 17.81 -1.76
N GLN A 367 3.66 18.20 -2.37
CA GLN A 367 2.44 18.62 -1.68
C GLN A 367 1.28 17.63 -1.90
N TRP A 368 1.59 16.32 -2.04
CA TRP A 368 0.55 15.32 -2.26
C TRP A 368 -0.59 15.36 -1.21
N PRO A 369 -0.34 15.51 0.08
CA PRO A 369 -1.42 15.64 1.07
C PRO A 369 -2.38 16.81 0.81
N ASP A 370 -1.88 17.94 0.29
CA ASP A 370 -2.69 19.11 -0.04
C ASP A 370 -3.48 18.94 -1.36
N ILE A 371 -3.03 18.05 -2.24
CA ILE A 371 -3.74 17.61 -3.45
C ILE A 371 -4.81 16.58 -3.11
N SER A 372 -4.48 15.60 -2.30
CA SER A 372 -5.37 14.48 -1.95
C SER A 372 -6.55 14.93 -1.08
N ARG A 373 -6.32 15.74 -0.05
CA ARG A 373 -7.36 16.16 0.90
C ARG A 373 -8.56 16.86 0.27
N PRO A 374 -8.42 17.80 -0.69
CA PRO A 374 -9.56 18.35 -1.44
C PRO A 374 -10.37 17.29 -2.19
N MET A 375 -9.71 16.30 -2.78
CA MET A 375 -10.39 15.18 -3.46
C MET A 375 -11.17 14.30 -2.46
N GLN A 376 -10.59 13.97 -1.32
CA GLN A 376 -11.26 13.24 -0.23
C GLN A 376 -12.54 13.99 0.21
N THR A 377 -12.44 15.31 0.38
CA THR A 377 -13.59 16.15 0.75
C THR A 377 -14.66 16.13 -0.32
N ALA A 378 -14.28 16.25 -1.60
CA ALA A 378 -15.24 16.23 -2.71
C ALA A 378 -15.97 14.88 -2.81
N ILE A 379 -15.25 13.76 -2.61
CA ILE A 379 -15.85 12.42 -2.57
C ILE A 379 -16.89 12.34 -1.45
N GLN A 380 -16.54 12.75 -0.23
CA GLN A 380 -17.46 12.74 0.92
C GLN A 380 -18.70 13.61 0.68
N GLN A 381 -18.52 14.83 0.18
CA GLN A 381 -19.62 15.76 -0.11
C GLN A 381 -20.60 15.21 -1.16
N ALA A 382 -20.06 14.59 -2.21
CA ALA A 382 -20.88 13.99 -3.26
C ALA A 382 -21.67 12.78 -2.75
N LEU A 383 -21.02 11.85 -2.05
CA LEU A 383 -21.65 10.63 -1.57
C LEU A 383 -22.71 10.87 -0.50
N THR A 384 -22.49 11.87 0.38
CA THR A 384 -23.49 12.29 1.39
C THR A 384 -24.63 13.14 0.81
N GLY A 385 -24.51 13.58 -0.44
CA GLY A 385 -25.49 14.50 -1.06
C GLY A 385 -25.35 15.95 -0.59
N ALA A 386 -24.28 16.29 0.16
CA ALA A 386 -24.04 17.66 0.63
C ALA A 386 -23.78 18.62 -0.53
N GLN A 387 -23.16 18.12 -1.61
CA GLN A 387 -22.95 18.87 -2.86
C GLN A 387 -23.07 17.94 -4.08
N PRO A 388 -23.52 18.45 -5.24
CA PRO A 388 -23.41 17.72 -6.49
C PRO A 388 -21.93 17.41 -6.83
N PRO A 389 -21.61 16.25 -7.43
CA PRO A 389 -20.25 15.86 -7.78
C PRO A 389 -19.44 16.92 -8.54
N ALA A 390 -20.06 17.57 -9.54
CA ALA A 390 -19.41 18.62 -10.32
C ALA A 390 -19.02 19.84 -9.45
N THR A 391 -19.90 20.28 -8.55
CA THR A 391 -19.64 21.41 -7.65
C THR A 391 -18.53 21.07 -6.65
N ALA A 392 -18.58 19.89 -6.04
CA ALA A 392 -17.57 19.42 -5.09
C ALA A 392 -16.17 19.33 -5.75
N LEU A 393 -16.11 18.83 -6.99
CA LEU A 393 -14.87 18.74 -7.75
C LEU A 393 -14.35 20.11 -8.23
N GLN A 394 -15.23 21.05 -8.57
CA GLN A 394 -14.81 22.44 -8.87
C GLN A 394 -14.15 23.10 -7.65
N GLU A 395 -14.67 22.87 -6.45
CA GLU A 395 -14.05 23.38 -5.23
C GLU A 395 -12.70 22.71 -4.94
N ALA A 396 -12.59 21.38 -5.19
CA ALA A 396 -11.32 20.67 -5.11
C ALA A 396 -10.31 21.22 -6.13
N ALA A 397 -10.72 21.42 -7.38
CA ALA A 397 -9.89 21.97 -8.45
C ALA A 397 -9.30 23.34 -8.08
N ARG A 398 -10.10 24.26 -7.52
CA ARG A 398 -9.60 25.59 -7.07
C ARG A 398 -8.46 25.48 -6.06
N LYS A 399 -8.39 24.41 -5.27
CA LYS A 399 -7.32 24.18 -4.30
C LYS A 399 -6.13 23.44 -4.90
N VAL A 400 -6.38 22.51 -5.82
CA VAL A 400 -5.38 21.61 -6.41
C VAL A 400 -4.63 22.28 -7.57
N GLN A 401 -5.33 22.95 -8.49
CA GLN A 401 -4.73 23.55 -9.68
C GLN A 401 -3.59 24.54 -9.38
N PRO A 402 -3.69 25.45 -8.39
CA PRO A 402 -2.58 26.35 -8.04
C PRO A 402 -1.33 25.64 -7.54
N ILE A 403 -1.49 24.45 -6.94
CA ILE A 403 -0.37 23.61 -6.49
C ILE A 403 0.30 22.99 -7.71
N LEU A 404 -0.48 22.36 -8.59
CA LEU A 404 0.01 21.69 -9.80
C LEU A 404 0.57 22.67 -10.85
N ALA A 405 0.10 23.91 -10.88
CA ALA A 405 0.67 24.95 -11.74
C ALA A 405 2.10 25.34 -11.34
N LYS A 406 2.47 25.18 -10.05
CA LYS A 406 3.83 25.44 -9.56
C LYS A 406 4.73 24.23 -9.71
N THR A 407 4.19 23.06 -9.49
CA THR A 407 4.92 21.77 -9.59
C THR A 407 3.95 20.75 -10.19
N PRO A 408 4.08 20.39 -11.48
CA PRO A 408 3.28 19.33 -12.11
C PRO A 408 3.52 17.96 -11.47
N LEU A 409 2.52 17.06 -11.64
CA LEU A 409 2.62 15.66 -11.25
C LEU A 409 3.63 14.89 -12.10
#